data_397561647244baa8a273d7bdd421efd7
#
_entry.id   397561647244baa8a273d7bdd421efd7
#
_cell.length_a   1.000
_cell.length_b   1.000
_cell.length_c   1.000
_cell.angle_alpha   90.00
_cell.angle_beta   90.00
_cell.angle_gamma   90.00
#
_symmetry.space_group_name_H-M   'P 1'
#
loop_
_entity.id
_entity.type
_entity.pdbx_description
1 polymer ?
#
loop_
_entity_poly.entity_id
_entity_poly.type
_entity_poly.pdbx_seq_one_letter_code
_entity_poly.pdbx_strand_id
1 'polypeptide(L)'
;MTNTSQIQSSEHEELQISRLLNGLSAMAVLFLAGIGAKAWYAEHHLHAWVLWAFVVPIVANIGWYAWRRDRTVQKRGLLVIVGLLFTYLIASGGEGNTGPLWFYVFPPLLFYLTSLKGGTAILLFCYLLAVLVFQFPDMPGVSAEYSTDFKIRFFATLTFESIFCFVLEAGRLRARNK
;
A
#
# COMPACT_ATOMS: atom_id res chain seq x y z
N MET A 1 21.41 9.75 34.08
CA MET A 1 22.12 9.37 32.84
C MET A 1 21.29 8.51 31.87
N THR A 2 20.13 8.01 32.28
CA THR A 2 19.25 7.10 31.46
C THR A 2 18.40 7.82 30.40
N ASN A 3 18.27 9.14 30.45
CA ASN A 3 17.35 9.86 29.56
C ASN A 3 17.94 10.18 28.16
N THR A 4 19.24 10.37 28.08
CA THR A 4 19.90 10.79 26.83
C THR A 4 20.05 9.63 25.84
N SER A 5 20.29 8.41 26.31
CA SER A 5 20.41 7.22 25.45
C SER A 5 19.06 6.78 24.89
N GLN A 6 17.98 6.95 25.64
CA GLN A 6 16.63 6.65 25.13
C GLN A 6 16.16 7.68 24.09
N ILE A 7 16.51 8.95 24.26
CA ILE A 7 16.20 10.01 23.29
C ILE A 7 16.96 9.75 21.97
N GLN A 8 18.25 9.43 22.05
CA GLN A 8 19.05 9.12 20.86
C GLN A 8 18.57 7.88 20.11
N SER A 9 18.16 6.82 20.83
CA SER A 9 17.64 5.61 20.20
C SER A 9 16.30 5.87 19.48
N SER A 10 15.43 6.68 20.08
CA SER A 10 14.15 7.04 19.44
C SER A 10 14.35 7.90 18.19
N GLU A 11 15.28 8.84 18.19
CA GLU A 11 15.61 9.66 17.02
C GLU A 11 16.19 8.83 15.87
N HIS A 12 17.06 7.86 16.17
CA HIS A 12 17.60 6.95 15.16
C HIS A 12 16.53 6.06 14.53
N GLU A 13 15.65 5.45 15.32
CA GLU A 13 14.51 4.66 14.80
C GLU A 13 13.62 5.52 13.92
N GLU A 14 13.36 6.72 14.32
CA GLU A 14 12.52 7.65 13.59
C GLU A 14 13.12 8.07 12.25
N LEU A 15 14.42 8.32 12.20
CA LEU A 15 15.12 8.62 10.94
C LEU A 15 15.13 7.43 9.97
N GLN A 16 15.29 6.21 10.50
CA GLN A 16 15.25 5.00 9.68
C GLN A 16 13.86 4.80 9.03
N ILE A 17 12.77 4.97 9.79
CA ILE A 17 11.41 4.87 9.27
C ILE A 17 11.17 5.90 8.16
N SER A 18 11.61 7.13 8.36
CA SER A 18 11.43 8.18 7.35
C SER A 18 12.22 7.90 6.07
N ARG A 19 13.46 7.43 6.18
CA ARG A 19 14.27 7.03 5.01
C ARG A 19 13.62 5.88 4.25
N LEU A 20 13.07 4.91 4.97
CA LEU A 20 12.38 3.77 4.37
C LEU A 20 11.09 4.19 3.66
N LEU A 21 10.29 5.07 4.28
CA LEU A 21 9.09 5.63 3.64
C LEU A 21 9.41 6.41 2.37
N ASN A 22 10.44 7.25 2.40
CA ASN A 22 10.85 8.01 1.22
C ASN A 22 11.41 7.08 0.13
N GLY A 23 12.17 6.05 0.51
CA GLY A 23 12.66 5.03 -0.43
C GLY A 23 11.52 4.25 -1.10
N LEU A 24 10.55 3.77 -0.31
CA LEU A 24 9.36 3.10 -0.84
C LEU A 24 8.54 4.02 -1.75
N SER A 25 8.36 5.28 -1.36
CA SER A 25 7.65 6.26 -2.18
C SER A 25 8.38 6.55 -3.49
N ALA A 26 9.70 6.68 -3.45
CA ALA A 26 10.51 6.86 -4.67
C ALA A 26 10.43 5.65 -5.60
N MET A 27 10.52 4.43 -5.04
CA MET A 27 10.29 3.20 -5.82
C MET A 27 8.90 3.17 -6.43
N ALA A 28 7.85 3.49 -5.68
CA ALA A 28 6.48 3.55 -6.18
C ALA A 28 6.35 4.54 -7.35
N VAL A 29 6.97 5.71 -7.26
CA VAL A 29 7.00 6.70 -8.36
C VAL A 29 7.67 6.11 -9.60
N LEU A 30 8.82 5.45 -9.46
CA LEU A 30 9.53 4.82 -10.58
C LEU A 30 8.70 3.72 -11.25
N PHE A 31 8.07 2.86 -10.44
CA PHE A 31 7.19 1.80 -10.96
C PHE A 31 5.95 2.38 -11.66
N LEU A 32 5.27 3.35 -11.06
CA LEU A 32 4.10 3.99 -11.68
C LEU A 32 4.46 4.72 -12.96
N ALA A 33 5.61 5.39 -13.00
CA ALA A 33 6.10 6.05 -14.20
C ALA A 33 6.39 5.03 -15.31
N GLY A 34 7.08 3.93 -14.97
CA GLY A 34 7.44 2.87 -15.93
C GLY A 34 6.23 2.10 -16.46
N ILE A 35 5.32 1.66 -15.56
CA ILE A 35 4.10 0.95 -15.96
C ILE A 35 3.18 1.89 -16.75
N GLY A 36 3.06 3.16 -16.33
CA GLY A 36 2.29 4.16 -17.07
C GLY A 36 2.86 4.40 -18.47
N ALA A 37 4.19 4.47 -18.62
CA ALA A 37 4.83 4.57 -19.92
C ALA A 37 4.55 3.33 -20.80
N LYS A 38 4.65 2.13 -20.23
CA LYS A 38 4.30 0.89 -20.93
C LYS A 38 2.85 0.87 -21.38
N ALA A 39 1.91 1.27 -20.50
CA ALA A 39 0.48 1.37 -20.82
C ALA A 39 0.24 2.39 -21.95
N TRP A 40 0.98 3.49 -21.97
CA TRP A 40 0.92 4.50 -23.02
C TRP A 40 1.30 3.93 -24.38
N TYR A 41 2.43 3.21 -24.46
CA TYR A 41 2.87 2.55 -25.70
C TYR A 41 1.94 1.39 -26.15
N ALA A 42 1.19 0.81 -25.22
CA ALA A 42 0.18 -0.20 -25.50
C ALA A 42 -1.20 0.40 -25.86
N GLU A 43 -1.28 1.71 -26.14
CA GLU A 43 -2.48 2.48 -26.46
C GLU A 43 -3.55 2.53 -25.36
N HIS A 44 -3.22 2.11 -24.12
CA HIS A 44 -4.07 2.24 -22.95
C HIS A 44 -3.92 3.60 -22.27
N HIS A 45 -4.17 4.68 -23.00
CA HIS A 45 -3.88 6.05 -22.56
C HIS A 45 -4.59 6.42 -21.25
N LEU A 46 -5.86 6.03 -21.08
CA LEU A 46 -6.59 6.33 -19.84
C LEU A 46 -5.90 5.69 -18.62
N HIS A 47 -5.48 4.43 -18.73
CA HIS A 47 -4.79 3.74 -17.66
C HIS A 47 -3.44 4.39 -17.33
N ALA A 48 -2.69 4.79 -18.36
CA ALA A 48 -1.43 5.52 -18.21
C ALA A 48 -1.63 6.84 -17.45
N TRP A 49 -2.63 7.64 -17.84
CA TRP A 49 -2.93 8.90 -17.17
C TRP A 49 -3.31 8.72 -15.70
N VAL A 50 -4.11 7.70 -15.38
CA VAL A 50 -4.48 7.42 -13.99
C VAL A 50 -3.26 7.03 -13.17
N LEU A 51 -2.39 6.15 -13.68
CA LEU A 51 -1.16 5.77 -12.98
C LEU A 51 -0.25 6.97 -12.73
N TRP A 52 -0.08 7.85 -13.70
CA TRP A 52 0.71 9.08 -13.54
C TRP A 52 0.03 10.08 -12.59
N ALA A 53 -1.30 10.13 -12.55
CA ALA A 53 -2.02 10.96 -11.60
C ALA A 53 -1.74 10.53 -10.15
N PHE A 54 -1.48 9.23 -9.87
CA PHE A 54 -1.07 8.76 -8.55
C PHE A 54 0.36 9.17 -8.16
N VAL A 55 1.22 9.49 -9.12
CA VAL A 55 2.57 10.01 -8.85
C VAL A 55 2.49 11.36 -8.13
N VAL A 56 1.55 12.22 -8.52
CA VAL A 56 1.39 13.56 -7.96
C VAL A 56 1.18 13.55 -6.45
N PRO A 57 0.18 12.85 -5.88
CA PRO A 57 -0.01 12.82 -4.44
C PRO A 57 1.13 12.11 -3.69
N ILE A 58 1.83 11.14 -4.29
CA ILE A 58 3.02 10.52 -3.67
C ILE A 58 4.13 11.56 -3.55
N VAL A 59 4.45 12.29 -4.61
CA VAL A 59 5.46 13.34 -4.59
C VAL A 59 5.06 14.48 -3.65
N ALA A 60 3.79 14.88 -3.64
CA ALA A 60 3.26 15.88 -2.73
C ALA A 60 3.40 15.44 -1.25
N ASN A 61 3.16 14.16 -0.95
CA ASN A 61 3.33 13.59 0.39
C ASN A 61 4.80 13.62 0.86
N ILE A 62 5.74 13.32 -0.04
CA ILE A 62 7.19 13.46 0.24
C ILE A 62 7.55 14.94 0.48
N GLY A 63 7.09 15.83 -0.38
CA GLY A 63 7.32 17.28 -0.27
C GLY A 63 6.75 17.88 1.01
N TRP A 64 5.52 17.47 1.38
CA TRP A 64 4.90 17.87 2.63
C TRP A 64 5.74 17.47 3.84
N TYR A 65 6.23 16.22 3.85
CA TYR A 65 7.12 15.77 4.91
C TYR A 65 8.44 16.54 4.94
N ALA A 66 9.03 16.85 3.79
CA ALA A 66 10.25 17.64 3.72
C ALA A 66 10.06 19.04 4.33
N TRP A 67 8.87 19.63 4.15
CA TRP A 67 8.53 20.96 4.63
C TRP A 67 8.10 20.97 6.10
N ARG A 68 7.11 20.14 6.48
CA ARG A 68 6.47 20.17 7.81
C ARG A 68 7.08 19.20 8.81
N ARG A 69 7.84 18.22 8.35
CA ARG A 69 8.40 17.12 9.18
C ARG A 69 7.35 16.32 9.96
N ASP A 70 6.07 16.38 9.56
CA ASP A 70 4.99 15.65 10.19
C ASP A 70 4.88 14.23 9.62
N ARG A 71 5.38 13.27 10.41
CA ARG A 71 5.41 11.84 10.04
C ARG A 71 4.05 11.18 10.08
N THR A 72 3.16 11.65 10.96
CA THR A 72 1.83 11.09 11.08
C THR A 72 1.04 11.34 9.81
N VAL A 73 1.13 12.56 9.28
CA VAL A 73 0.53 12.93 8.01
C VAL A 73 1.18 12.14 6.87
N GLN A 74 2.51 12.01 6.84
CA GLN A 74 3.22 11.25 5.82
C GLN A 74 2.77 9.78 5.77
N LYS A 75 2.73 9.10 6.92
CA LYS A 75 2.30 7.70 7.02
C LYS A 75 0.87 7.51 6.58
N ARG A 76 -0.05 8.33 7.11
CA ARG A 76 -1.48 8.26 6.78
C ARG A 76 -1.72 8.60 5.31
N GLY A 77 -1.08 9.63 4.81
CA GLY A 77 -1.16 10.02 3.41
C GLY A 77 -0.72 8.90 2.48
N LEU A 78 0.43 8.28 2.75
CA LEU A 78 0.93 7.16 1.96
C LEU A 78 -0.04 5.97 1.97
N LEU A 79 -0.59 5.61 3.14
CA LEU A 79 -1.56 4.51 3.25
C LEU A 79 -2.84 4.77 2.46
N VAL A 80 -3.36 5.99 2.50
CA VAL A 80 -4.55 6.38 1.73
C VAL A 80 -4.25 6.31 0.23
N ILE A 81 -3.13 6.89 -0.21
CA ILE A 81 -2.75 6.90 -1.63
C ILE A 81 -2.57 5.47 -2.15
N VAL A 82 -1.86 4.62 -1.41
CA VAL A 82 -1.61 3.22 -1.80
C VAL A 82 -2.91 2.42 -1.77
N GLY A 83 -3.77 2.63 -0.76
CA GLY A 83 -5.09 1.99 -0.69
C GLY A 83 -5.97 2.33 -1.88
N LEU A 84 -6.03 3.62 -2.27
CA LEU A 84 -6.76 4.08 -3.45
C LEU A 84 -6.18 3.51 -4.75
N LEU A 85 -4.85 3.50 -4.88
CA LEU A 85 -4.17 2.91 -6.03
C LEU A 85 -4.52 1.42 -6.17
N PHE A 86 -4.47 0.65 -5.10
CA PHE A 86 -4.79 -0.78 -5.15
C PHE A 86 -6.27 -1.02 -5.42
N THR A 87 -7.17 -0.20 -4.86
CA THR A 87 -8.59 -0.26 -5.22
C THR A 87 -8.81 -0.02 -6.70
N TYR A 88 -8.14 0.98 -7.27
CA TYR A 88 -8.16 1.22 -8.71
C TYR A 88 -7.62 0.02 -9.52
N LEU A 89 -6.49 -0.55 -9.11
CA LEU A 89 -5.88 -1.69 -9.80
C LEU A 89 -6.76 -2.95 -9.74
N ILE A 90 -7.50 -3.18 -8.64
CA ILE A 90 -8.47 -4.27 -8.55
C ILE A 90 -9.68 -4.00 -9.47
N ALA A 91 -10.18 -2.77 -9.50
CA ALA A 91 -11.35 -2.42 -10.29
C ALA A 91 -11.05 -2.37 -11.80
N SER A 92 -9.89 -1.86 -12.19
CA SER A 92 -9.48 -1.76 -13.60
C SER A 92 -8.82 -3.04 -14.15
N GLY A 93 -8.40 -3.97 -13.28
CA GLY A 93 -7.60 -5.13 -13.65
C GLY A 93 -6.13 -4.83 -13.86
N GLY A 94 -5.77 -3.58 -14.07
CA GLY A 94 -4.42 -3.22 -14.46
C GLY A 94 -4.05 -3.84 -15.82
N GLU A 95 -2.77 -4.07 -16.04
CA GLU A 95 -2.31 -4.71 -17.27
C GLU A 95 -2.53 -6.23 -17.19
N GLY A 96 -3.25 -6.78 -18.14
CA GLY A 96 -3.50 -8.23 -18.24
C GLY A 96 -4.23 -8.84 -17.04
N ASN A 97 -5.06 -8.09 -16.35
CA ASN A 97 -5.79 -8.51 -15.14
C ASN A 97 -4.87 -8.91 -13.97
N THR A 98 -3.63 -8.41 -13.95
CA THR A 98 -2.67 -8.68 -12.87
C THR A 98 -2.66 -7.60 -11.78
N GLY A 99 -3.46 -6.56 -11.94
CA GLY A 99 -3.57 -5.45 -10.99
C GLY A 99 -3.78 -5.87 -9.52
N PRO A 100 -4.64 -6.85 -9.21
CA PRO A 100 -4.84 -7.30 -7.85
C PRO A 100 -3.59 -7.87 -7.17
N LEU A 101 -2.61 -8.39 -7.93
CA LEU A 101 -1.38 -8.96 -7.36
C LEU A 101 -0.55 -7.92 -6.61
N TRP A 102 -0.66 -6.64 -6.98
CA TRP A 102 0.00 -5.55 -6.25
C TRP A 102 -0.53 -5.38 -4.83
N PHE A 103 -1.73 -5.88 -4.55
CA PHE A 103 -2.33 -5.80 -3.23
C PHE A 103 -1.57 -6.61 -2.18
N TYR A 104 -0.80 -7.63 -2.58
CA TYR A 104 0.04 -8.41 -1.65
C TYR A 104 1.14 -7.57 -0.97
N VAL A 105 1.52 -6.44 -1.53
CA VAL A 105 2.47 -5.50 -0.88
C VAL A 105 1.80 -4.73 0.28
N PHE A 106 0.47 -4.71 0.32
CA PHE A 106 -0.26 -3.86 1.27
C PHE A 106 -0.22 -4.36 2.72
N PRO A 107 -0.45 -5.65 3.04
CA PRO A 107 -0.41 -6.13 4.42
C PRO A 107 0.91 -5.84 5.14
N PRO A 108 2.11 -6.15 4.59
CA PRO A 108 3.36 -5.84 5.28
C PRO A 108 3.57 -4.33 5.47
N LEU A 109 3.22 -3.52 4.47
CA LEU A 109 3.30 -2.07 4.57
C LEU A 109 2.35 -1.54 5.66
N LEU A 110 1.14 -2.05 5.70
CA LEU A 110 0.09 -1.63 6.63
C LEU A 110 0.48 -1.92 8.08
N PHE A 111 0.90 -3.15 8.40
CA PHE A 111 1.32 -3.53 9.76
C PHE A 111 2.61 -2.83 10.19
N TYR A 112 3.50 -2.52 9.25
CA TYR A 112 4.70 -1.74 9.55
C TYR A 112 4.40 -0.27 9.90
N LEU A 113 3.39 0.34 9.24
CA LEU A 113 3.10 1.77 9.39
C LEU A 113 2.03 2.08 10.43
N THR A 114 1.23 1.09 10.86
CA THR A 114 0.12 1.27 11.80
C THR A 114 0.27 0.40 13.03
N SER A 115 -0.63 0.58 13.99
CA SER A 115 -0.77 -0.36 15.10
C SER A 115 -1.42 -1.66 14.62
N LEU A 116 -1.17 -2.76 15.33
CA LEU A 116 -1.74 -4.07 15.00
C LEU A 116 -3.27 -4.03 14.86
N LYS A 117 -3.97 -3.35 15.77
CA LYS A 117 -5.43 -3.18 15.72
C LYS A 117 -5.87 -2.31 14.53
N GLY A 118 -5.19 -1.18 14.31
CA GLY A 118 -5.49 -0.28 13.20
C GLY A 118 -5.22 -0.93 11.84
N GLY A 119 -4.08 -1.61 11.71
CA GLY A 119 -3.74 -2.37 10.51
C GLY A 119 -4.75 -3.44 10.18
N THR A 120 -5.16 -4.25 11.18
CA THR A 120 -6.19 -5.27 10.97
C THR A 120 -7.53 -4.67 10.52
N ALA A 121 -7.96 -3.56 11.12
CA ALA A 121 -9.22 -2.91 10.74
C ALA A 121 -9.19 -2.39 9.29
N ILE A 122 -8.10 -1.73 8.88
CA ILE A 122 -7.92 -1.25 7.51
C ILE A 122 -7.85 -2.42 6.53
N LEU A 123 -7.12 -3.48 6.89
CA LEU A 123 -7.01 -4.68 6.06
C LEU A 123 -8.36 -5.34 5.83
N LEU A 124 -9.17 -5.51 6.87
CA LEU A 124 -10.53 -6.06 6.75
C LEU A 124 -11.43 -5.17 5.88
N PHE A 125 -11.32 -3.86 6.00
CA PHE A 125 -12.03 -2.93 5.12
C PHE A 125 -11.61 -3.10 3.65
N CYS A 126 -10.31 -3.21 3.37
CA CYS A 126 -9.81 -3.46 2.03
C CYS A 126 -10.21 -4.83 1.49
N TYR A 127 -10.27 -5.85 2.35
CA TYR A 127 -10.83 -7.16 1.99
C TYR A 127 -12.28 -7.06 1.54
N LEU A 128 -13.10 -6.35 2.31
CA LEU A 128 -14.50 -6.13 1.96
C LEU A 128 -14.64 -5.41 0.61
N LEU A 129 -13.82 -4.38 0.35
CA LEU A 129 -13.80 -3.71 -0.94
C LEU A 129 -13.42 -4.65 -2.08
N ALA A 130 -12.40 -5.48 -1.90
CA ALA A 130 -12.00 -6.46 -2.90
C ALA A 130 -13.10 -7.49 -3.18
N VAL A 131 -13.78 -7.99 -2.13
CA VAL A 131 -14.94 -8.88 -2.26
C VAL A 131 -16.05 -8.20 -3.06
N LEU A 132 -16.39 -6.95 -2.74
CA LEU A 132 -17.43 -6.20 -3.44
C LEU A 132 -17.09 -6.03 -4.93
N VAL A 133 -15.87 -5.61 -5.25
CA VAL A 133 -15.44 -5.45 -6.65
C VAL A 133 -15.49 -6.78 -7.40
N PHE A 134 -15.05 -7.87 -6.78
CA PHE A 134 -15.05 -9.18 -7.44
C PHE A 134 -16.45 -9.80 -7.59
N GLN A 135 -17.38 -9.44 -6.71
CA GLN A 135 -18.74 -9.98 -6.72
C GLN A 135 -19.65 -9.20 -7.69
N PHE A 136 -19.39 -7.92 -7.87
CA PHE A 136 -20.21 -7.03 -8.67
C PHE A 136 -19.39 -6.41 -9.82
N PRO A 137 -19.07 -7.19 -10.87
CA PRO A 137 -18.27 -6.72 -12.00
C PRO A 137 -18.97 -5.62 -12.82
N ASP A 138 -20.31 -5.55 -12.75
CA ASP A 138 -21.12 -4.56 -13.47
C ASP A 138 -21.20 -3.19 -12.76
N MET A 139 -20.49 -3.00 -11.65
CA MET A 139 -20.47 -1.72 -10.95
C MET A 139 -19.79 -0.64 -11.81
N PRO A 140 -20.31 0.61 -11.79
CA PRO A 140 -19.64 1.71 -12.46
C PRO A 140 -18.20 1.87 -11.97
N GLY A 141 -17.24 1.88 -12.90
CA GLY A 141 -15.81 1.99 -12.61
C GLY A 141 -15.09 0.66 -12.43
N VAL A 142 -15.78 -0.48 -12.47
CA VAL A 142 -15.18 -1.81 -12.57
C VAL A 142 -15.16 -2.21 -14.03
N SER A 143 -13.99 -2.50 -14.58
CA SER A 143 -13.80 -2.91 -15.97
C SER A 143 -13.10 -4.25 -16.10
N ALA A 144 -12.69 -4.84 -14.98
CA ALA A 144 -11.97 -6.10 -14.96
C ALA A 144 -12.89 -7.28 -14.67
N GLU A 145 -12.72 -8.33 -15.48
CA GLU A 145 -13.35 -9.62 -15.25
C GLU A 145 -12.31 -10.62 -14.76
N TYR A 146 -12.60 -11.28 -13.64
CA TYR A 146 -11.72 -12.26 -13.05
C TYR A 146 -12.35 -13.63 -13.01
N SER A 147 -11.59 -14.66 -13.39
CA SER A 147 -12.03 -16.05 -13.28
C SER A 147 -12.22 -16.44 -11.79
N THR A 148 -13.12 -17.39 -11.54
CA THR A 148 -13.35 -17.90 -10.18
C THR A 148 -12.07 -18.46 -9.55
N ASP A 149 -11.25 -19.16 -10.33
CA ASP A 149 -9.97 -19.70 -9.88
C ASP A 149 -9.00 -18.59 -9.44
N PHE A 150 -8.95 -17.49 -10.19
CA PHE A 150 -8.14 -16.34 -9.82
C PHE A 150 -8.61 -15.72 -8.48
N LYS A 151 -9.92 -15.51 -8.33
CA LYS A 151 -10.51 -14.95 -7.10
C LYS A 151 -10.18 -15.81 -5.88
N ILE A 152 -10.33 -17.13 -5.98
CA ILE A 152 -10.01 -18.06 -4.90
C ILE A 152 -8.53 -17.99 -4.53
N ARG A 153 -7.64 -18.05 -5.53
CA ARG A 153 -6.18 -17.98 -5.31
C ARG A 153 -5.78 -16.64 -4.70
N PHE A 154 -6.34 -15.55 -5.20
CA PHE A 154 -6.08 -14.21 -4.67
C PHE A 154 -6.39 -14.11 -3.19
N PHE A 155 -7.63 -14.50 -2.77
CA PHE A 155 -8.01 -14.42 -1.36
C PHE A 155 -7.26 -15.41 -0.48
N ALA A 156 -6.99 -16.63 -0.96
CA ALA A 156 -6.20 -17.60 -0.22
C ALA A 156 -4.78 -17.08 0.06
N THR A 157 -4.10 -16.56 -0.95
CA THR A 157 -2.74 -16.00 -0.82
C THR A 157 -2.74 -14.76 0.05
N LEU A 158 -3.69 -13.85 -0.14
CA LEU A 158 -3.79 -12.62 0.65
C LEU A 158 -4.08 -12.93 2.13
N THR A 159 -4.92 -13.92 2.41
CA THR A 159 -5.20 -14.37 3.78
C THR A 159 -3.95 -14.93 4.44
N PHE A 160 -3.25 -15.81 3.74
CA PHE A 160 -2.01 -16.40 4.26
C PHE A 160 -0.97 -15.33 4.57
N GLU A 161 -0.73 -14.42 3.64
CA GLU A 161 0.22 -13.34 3.81
C GLU A 161 -0.18 -12.39 4.95
N SER A 162 -1.47 -12.05 5.04
CA SER A 162 -2.00 -11.20 6.11
C SER A 162 -1.81 -11.80 7.49
N ILE A 163 -2.08 -13.10 7.65
CA ILE A 163 -1.83 -13.84 8.89
C ILE A 163 -0.34 -13.86 9.21
N PHE A 164 0.50 -14.13 8.21
CA PHE A 164 1.95 -14.15 8.38
C PHE A 164 2.48 -12.79 8.87
N CYS A 165 2.09 -11.70 8.22
CA CYS A 165 2.47 -10.34 8.61
C CYS A 165 1.96 -10.00 10.02
N PHE A 166 0.72 -10.37 10.35
CA PHE A 166 0.14 -10.17 11.68
C PHE A 166 0.94 -10.89 12.77
N VAL A 167 1.29 -12.16 12.55
CA VAL A 167 2.05 -12.97 13.51
C VAL A 167 3.45 -12.40 13.70
N LEU A 168 4.12 -11.99 12.61
CA LEU A 168 5.45 -11.37 12.68
C LEU A 168 5.41 -10.07 13.51
N GLU A 169 4.46 -9.19 13.23
CA GLU A 169 4.36 -7.92 13.95
C GLU A 169 3.95 -8.13 15.42
N ALA A 170 3.03 -9.06 15.71
CA ALA A 170 2.70 -9.44 17.07
C ALA A 170 3.90 -9.99 17.84
N GLY A 171 4.73 -10.81 17.19
CA GLY A 171 5.99 -11.34 17.75
C GLY A 171 6.99 -10.22 18.04
N ARG A 172 7.17 -9.30 17.10
CA ARG A 172 8.04 -8.12 17.24
C ARG A 172 7.63 -7.23 18.41
N LEU A 173 6.33 -6.95 18.54
CA LEU A 173 5.80 -6.15 19.65
C LEU A 173 6.00 -6.83 21.00
N ARG A 174 5.82 -8.16 21.10
CA ARG A 174 6.07 -8.91 22.33
C ARG A 174 7.56 -8.89 22.72
N ALA A 175 8.46 -8.97 21.76
CA ALA A 175 9.90 -8.92 22.02
C ALA A 175 10.36 -7.53 22.51
N ARG A 176 9.72 -6.46 22.09
CA ARG A 176 10.02 -5.08 22.55
C ARG A 176 9.49 -4.77 23.96
N ASN A 177 8.48 -5.52 24.43
CA ASN A 177 7.88 -5.30 25.76
C ASN A 177 8.50 -6.17 26.87
N LYS A 178 9.55 -6.95 26.54
CA LYS A 178 10.40 -7.67 27.48
C LYS A 178 11.69 -6.90 27.76
#